data_5c6ff734f3b92f85cbaec8b0205acbec
#
_entry.id   5c6ff734f3b92f85cbaec8b0205acbec
#
_cell.length_a   1.000
_cell.length_b   1.000
_cell.length_c   1.000
_cell.angle_alpha   90.00
_cell.angle_beta   90.00
_cell.angle_gamma   90.00
#
_symmetry.space_group_name_H-M   'P 1'
#
loop_
_entity.id
_entity.type
_entity.pdbx_description
1 polymer ?
#
loop_
_entity_poly.entity_id
_entity_poly.type
_entity_poly.pdbx_seq_one_letter_code
_entity_poly.pdbx_strand_id
1 'polypeptide(L)'
;MNLFGENKIFFYATAAMVGTMVGVGVFGVPFSFAKAGFGVGFLFLLLTGFMTLVVNTMFGEVVLRTGKRHQIVGYADLYLGPIWKKVMFLATVLSIYAAMLAYIIISGDFLSNVLSPFFYLSSTAYSYFFAFILSFLLLTGLKRVSAVEFVLTLLFIFIVLMVFGFGITNINLENLKTINLEFWFLPYGVLLFAFAGMSSIPIQREILRGAERKLKKSILWAVLLVGILYTIFAFTVVGVSGDITSPDAVTGLFEFLGNKIVVLGSIFGVLAVGTSFLMLGSALDEVFRWDYGLKKGWSWLLTVLPPFLLFFIGLRTFIDVISLAGSLAIGLIMLILVFTYTAAKSKGERTPEYSLDIPKFVLYSMALLFVAGIVYVLFVH
;
A
#
# COMPACT_ATOMS: atom_id res chain seq x y z
N MET A 1 23.16 -12.67 22.52
CA MET A 1 22.58 -12.75 21.15
C MET A 1 23.63 -12.21 20.20
N ASN A 2 24.13 -13.03 19.24
CA ASN A 2 25.24 -12.65 18.37
C ASN A 2 24.82 -11.49 17.42
N LEU A 3 25.70 -10.53 17.19
CA LEU A 3 25.49 -9.38 16.28
C LEU A 3 25.02 -9.80 14.88
N PHE A 4 25.42 -10.96 14.38
CA PHE A 4 24.94 -11.55 13.12
C PHE A 4 23.46 -11.93 13.18
N GLY A 5 22.95 -12.42 14.31
CA GLY A 5 21.54 -12.73 14.50
C GLY A 5 20.66 -11.48 14.55
N GLU A 6 21.12 -10.41 15.22
CA GLU A 6 20.39 -9.15 15.29
C GLU A 6 20.29 -8.42 13.96
N ASN A 7 21.29 -8.52 13.09
CA ASN A 7 21.23 -7.91 11.76
C ASN A 7 20.24 -8.67 10.86
N LYS A 8 20.24 -10.01 10.93
CA LYS A 8 19.30 -10.83 10.17
C LYS A 8 17.84 -10.51 10.51
N ILE A 9 17.50 -10.43 11.80
CA ILE A 9 16.12 -10.09 12.21
C ILE A 9 15.74 -8.64 11.85
N PHE A 10 16.71 -7.71 11.87
CA PHE A 10 16.50 -6.34 11.39
C PHE A 10 16.13 -6.29 9.90
N PHE A 11 16.84 -7.04 9.05
CA PHE A 11 16.52 -7.14 7.63
C PHE A 11 15.13 -7.76 7.39
N TYR A 12 14.76 -8.81 8.13
CA TYR A 12 13.42 -9.40 8.01
C TYR A 12 12.32 -8.44 8.46
N ALA A 13 12.52 -7.70 9.54
CA ALA A 13 11.55 -6.71 9.98
C ALA A 13 11.38 -5.57 8.95
N THR A 14 12.50 -5.09 8.37
CA THR A 14 12.47 -4.07 7.31
C THR A 14 11.76 -4.59 6.06
N ALA A 15 12.10 -5.82 5.63
CA ALA A 15 11.49 -6.45 4.46
C ALA A 15 9.98 -6.69 4.64
N ALA A 16 9.52 -7.04 5.83
CA ALA A 16 8.10 -7.19 6.12
C ALA A 16 7.32 -5.89 5.86
N MET A 17 7.88 -4.73 6.23
CA MET A 17 7.24 -3.44 5.95
C MET A 17 7.35 -3.04 4.48
N VAL A 18 8.51 -3.25 3.85
CA VAL A 18 8.69 -3.01 2.41
C VAL A 18 7.69 -3.85 1.61
N GLY A 19 7.54 -5.14 1.92
CA GLY A 19 6.57 -6.02 1.26
C GLY A 19 5.13 -5.56 1.43
N THR A 20 4.79 -5.01 2.60
CA THR A 20 3.45 -4.46 2.84
C THR A 20 3.19 -3.19 2.03
N MET A 21 4.20 -2.31 1.85
CA MET A 21 4.09 -1.09 1.04
C MET A 21 4.13 -1.39 -0.45
N VAL A 22 4.97 -2.33 -0.89
CA VAL A 22 5.11 -2.73 -2.30
C VAL A 22 3.94 -3.64 -2.69
N GLY A 23 2.76 -3.07 -2.76
CA GLY A 23 1.54 -3.69 -3.27
C GLY A 23 1.13 -3.10 -4.62
N VAL A 24 -0.16 -3.18 -4.92
CA VAL A 24 -0.72 -2.66 -6.18
C VAL A 24 -0.53 -1.13 -6.35
N GLY A 25 -0.42 -0.39 -5.25
CA GLY A 25 -0.29 1.06 -5.28
C GLY A 25 0.91 1.56 -6.09
N VAL A 26 2.00 0.79 -6.14
CA VAL A 26 3.20 1.17 -6.90
C VAL A 26 2.92 1.36 -8.39
N PHE A 27 2.03 0.57 -8.97
CA PHE A 27 1.70 0.66 -10.39
C PHE A 27 0.97 1.96 -10.73
N GLY A 28 0.22 2.55 -9.80
CA GLY A 28 -0.44 3.85 -9.99
C GLY A 28 0.48 5.06 -9.87
N VAL A 29 1.67 4.91 -9.24
CA VAL A 29 2.58 6.04 -8.99
C VAL A 29 3.04 6.70 -10.29
N PRO A 30 3.59 5.98 -11.30
CA PRO A 30 4.02 6.60 -12.55
C PRO A 30 2.90 7.33 -13.29
N PHE A 31 1.70 6.74 -13.34
CA PHE A 31 0.55 7.36 -13.98
C PHE A 31 0.17 8.69 -13.30
N SER A 32 0.12 8.70 -11.97
CA SER A 32 -0.20 9.93 -11.23
C SER A 32 0.83 11.03 -11.46
N PHE A 33 2.11 10.65 -11.62
CA PHE A 33 3.19 11.59 -11.95
C PHE A 33 3.10 12.10 -13.39
N ALA A 34 2.77 11.21 -14.35
CA ALA A 34 2.56 11.62 -15.74
C ALA A 34 1.39 12.62 -15.87
N LYS A 35 0.29 12.37 -15.14
CA LYS A 35 -0.91 13.25 -15.17
C LYS A 35 -0.69 14.59 -14.51
N ALA A 36 -0.10 14.63 -13.33
CA ALA A 36 0.13 15.88 -12.58
C ALA A 36 1.39 16.63 -13.03
N GLY A 37 2.30 15.92 -13.68
CA GLY A 37 3.68 16.32 -13.96
C GLY A 37 4.65 15.74 -12.95
N PHE A 38 5.82 15.28 -13.45
CA PHE A 38 6.82 14.57 -12.62
C PHE A 38 7.27 15.41 -11.41
N GLY A 39 7.51 16.73 -11.59
CA GLY A 39 7.90 17.60 -10.49
C GLY A 39 6.87 17.68 -9.37
N VAL A 40 5.59 17.80 -9.72
CA VAL A 40 4.47 17.82 -8.76
C VAL A 40 4.38 16.47 -8.05
N GLY A 41 4.40 15.35 -8.81
CA GLY A 41 4.39 14.01 -8.25
C GLY A 41 5.54 13.75 -7.27
N PHE A 42 6.76 14.19 -7.62
CA PHE A 42 7.94 14.06 -6.77
C PHE A 42 7.81 14.85 -5.46
N LEU A 43 7.30 16.09 -5.51
CA LEU A 43 7.03 16.88 -4.31
C LEU A 43 6.01 16.17 -3.39
N PHE A 44 4.94 15.60 -3.97
CA PHE A 44 3.98 14.80 -3.19
C PHE A 44 4.61 13.51 -2.64
N LEU A 45 5.53 12.86 -3.36
CA LEU A 45 6.24 11.69 -2.86
C LEU A 45 7.07 12.05 -1.62
N LEU A 46 7.78 13.16 -1.65
CA LEU A 46 8.53 13.64 -0.48
C LEU A 46 7.61 13.98 0.69
N LEU A 47 6.51 14.70 0.42
CA LEU A 47 5.54 15.08 1.44
C LEU A 47 4.87 13.86 2.07
N THR A 48 4.26 12.98 1.26
CA THR A 48 3.53 11.80 1.76
C THR A 48 4.48 10.76 2.36
N GLY A 49 5.69 10.60 1.81
CA GLY A 49 6.75 9.77 2.38
C GLY A 49 7.18 10.27 3.76
N PHE A 50 7.36 11.59 3.92
CA PHE A 50 7.66 12.18 5.22
C PHE A 50 6.48 12.01 6.21
N MET A 51 5.24 12.30 5.80
CA MET A 51 4.05 12.12 6.64
C MET A 51 3.93 10.66 7.10
N THR A 52 4.08 9.71 6.17
CA THR A 52 4.03 8.29 6.46
C THR A 52 5.16 7.85 7.40
N LEU A 53 6.38 8.33 7.19
CA LEU A 53 7.50 8.04 8.08
C LEU A 53 7.22 8.50 9.53
N VAL A 54 6.72 9.72 9.68
CA VAL A 54 6.41 10.28 11.01
C VAL A 54 5.27 9.51 11.66
N VAL A 55 4.14 9.24 10.96
CA VAL A 55 3.01 8.48 11.52
C VAL A 55 3.42 7.05 11.86
N ASN A 56 4.16 6.38 10.99
CA ASN A 56 4.61 5.01 11.26
C ASN A 56 5.59 4.93 12.45
N THR A 57 6.47 5.91 12.61
CA THR A 57 7.35 5.96 13.79
C THR A 57 6.57 6.31 15.07
N MET A 58 5.57 7.19 15.01
CA MET A 58 4.63 7.42 16.11
C MET A 58 3.88 6.13 16.48
N PHE A 59 3.34 5.43 15.50
CA PHE A 59 2.64 4.17 15.75
C PHE A 59 3.57 3.08 16.27
N GLY A 60 4.82 3.03 15.82
CA GLY A 60 5.85 2.16 16.40
C GLY A 60 6.08 2.43 17.90
N GLU A 61 6.09 3.70 18.33
CA GLU A 61 6.15 4.05 19.75
C GLU A 61 4.89 3.60 20.51
N VAL A 62 3.69 3.78 19.93
CA VAL A 62 2.43 3.26 20.50
C VAL A 62 2.51 1.77 20.74
N VAL A 63 2.94 1.03 19.73
CA VAL A 63 3.11 -0.44 19.79
C VAL A 63 4.08 -0.83 20.88
N LEU A 64 5.19 -0.09 21.06
CA LEU A 64 6.18 -0.34 22.13
C LEU A 64 5.69 0.06 23.52
N ARG A 65 4.80 1.05 23.66
CA ARG A 65 4.18 1.45 24.94
C ARG A 65 3.11 0.49 25.43
N THR A 66 2.65 -0.43 24.56
CA THR A 66 1.57 -1.36 24.86
C THR A 66 2.12 -2.72 25.25
N GLY A 67 1.66 -3.29 26.37
CA GLY A 67 2.12 -4.58 26.89
C GLY A 67 1.75 -5.75 25.98
N LYS A 68 0.48 -5.80 25.55
CA LYS A 68 -0.07 -6.85 24.67
C LYS A 68 -0.07 -6.42 23.21
N ARG A 69 0.01 -7.40 22.30
CA ARG A 69 -0.15 -7.15 20.87
C ARG A 69 -1.63 -6.93 20.54
N HIS A 70 -1.88 -5.93 19.70
CA HIS A 70 -3.17 -5.67 19.08
C HIS A 70 -2.99 -5.49 17.56
N GLN A 71 -4.10 -5.51 16.82
CA GLN A 71 -4.18 -4.95 15.48
C GLN A 71 -4.46 -3.45 15.58
N ILE A 72 -4.35 -2.73 14.45
CA ILE A 72 -4.47 -1.27 14.43
C ILE A 72 -5.77 -0.76 15.09
N VAL A 73 -6.87 -1.48 14.90
CA VAL A 73 -8.19 -1.19 15.50
C VAL A 73 -8.16 -1.33 17.02
N GLY A 74 -7.45 -2.34 17.53
CA GLY A 74 -7.30 -2.57 18.97
C GLY A 74 -6.49 -1.50 19.67
N TYR A 75 -5.48 -0.92 19.03
CA TYR A 75 -4.75 0.23 19.59
C TYR A 75 -5.63 1.48 19.67
N ALA A 76 -6.48 1.72 18.67
CA ALA A 76 -7.46 2.83 18.73
C ALA A 76 -8.47 2.63 19.86
N ASP A 77 -8.97 1.40 20.07
CA ASP A 77 -9.86 1.06 21.19
C ASP A 77 -9.19 1.33 22.54
N LEU A 78 -7.97 0.81 22.73
CA LEU A 78 -7.24 0.88 23.99
C LEU A 78 -6.96 2.33 24.43
N TYR A 79 -6.58 3.20 23.50
CA TYR A 79 -6.14 4.55 23.84
C TYR A 79 -7.20 5.63 23.66
N LEU A 80 -8.12 5.48 22.71
CA LEU A 80 -9.14 6.47 22.37
C LEU A 80 -10.58 6.03 22.72
N GLY A 81 -10.80 4.71 22.90
CA GLY A 81 -12.09 4.16 23.31
C GLY A 81 -12.99 3.67 22.16
N PRO A 82 -14.22 3.20 22.49
CA PRO A 82 -15.03 2.37 21.61
C PRO A 82 -15.58 3.08 20.38
N ILE A 83 -15.76 4.41 20.41
CA ILE A 83 -16.17 5.19 19.23
C ILE A 83 -15.07 5.16 18.17
N TRP A 84 -13.84 5.43 18.59
CA TRP A 84 -12.67 5.43 17.70
C TRP A 84 -12.32 4.04 17.19
N LYS A 85 -12.59 2.99 17.99
CA LYS A 85 -12.55 1.60 17.51
C LYS A 85 -13.44 1.40 16.28
N LYS A 86 -14.70 1.85 16.34
CA LYS A 86 -15.66 1.70 15.24
C LYS A 86 -15.22 2.48 13.99
N VAL A 87 -14.75 3.71 14.19
CA VAL A 87 -14.28 4.55 13.08
C VAL A 87 -13.04 3.95 12.43
N MET A 88 -12.05 3.52 13.23
CA MET A 88 -10.85 2.84 12.74
C MET A 88 -11.17 1.53 12.02
N PHE A 89 -12.09 0.74 12.56
CA PHE A 89 -12.55 -0.49 11.92
C PHE A 89 -13.18 -0.21 10.55
N LEU A 90 -14.10 0.75 10.47
CA LEU A 90 -14.72 1.12 9.19
C LEU A 90 -13.70 1.61 8.16
N ALA A 91 -12.78 2.48 8.58
CA ALA A 91 -11.71 2.97 7.70
C ALA A 91 -10.81 1.81 7.21
N THR A 92 -10.47 0.87 8.09
CA THR A 92 -9.68 -0.32 7.74
C THR A 92 -10.42 -1.24 6.76
N VAL A 93 -11.69 -1.52 7.00
CA VAL A 93 -12.52 -2.35 6.09
C VAL A 93 -12.64 -1.69 4.72
N LEU A 94 -12.93 -0.39 4.67
CA LEU A 94 -13.02 0.36 3.40
C LEU A 94 -11.69 0.36 2.65
N SER A 95 -10.58 0.53 3.36
CA SER A 95 -9.23 0.46 2.78
C SER A 95 -8.95 -0.92 2.16
N ILE A 96 -9.32 -2.01 2.85
CA ILE A 96 -9.13 -3.38 2.35
C ILE A 96 -10.04 -3.66 1.16
N TYR A 97 -11.31 -3.26 1.20
CA TYR A 97 -12.22 -3.44 0.05
C TYR A 97 -11.75 -2.69 -1.18
N ALA A 98 -11.30 -1.45 -1.01
CA ALA A 98 -10.73 -0.67 -2.11
C ALA A 98 -9.46 -1.32 -2.68
N ALA A 99 -8.57 -1.84 -1.82
CA ALA A 99 -7.38 -2.56 -2.25
C ALA A 99 -7.75 -3.84 -3.03
N MET A 100 -8.68 -4.65 -2.51
CA MET A 100 -9.13 -5.86 -3.21
C MET A 100 -9.81 -5.54 -4.55
N LEU A 101 -10.60 -4.46 -4.61
CA LEU A 101 -11.17 -3.97 -5.86
C LEU A 101 -10.08 -3.55 -6.85
N ALA A 102 -9.08 -2.79 -6.39
CA ALA A 102 -7.94 -2.38 -7.21
C ALA A 102 -7.16 -3.59 -7.77
N TYR A 103 -6.99 -4.64 -6.96
CA TYR A 103 -6.36 -5.90 -7.41
C TYR A 103 -7.18 -6.59 -8.50
N ILE A 104 -8.51 -6.64 -8.35
CA ILE A 104 -9.42 -7.20 -9.37
C ILE A 104 -9.28 -6.41 -10.69
N ILE A 105 -9.28 -5.09 -10.63
CA ILE A 105 -9.22 -4.23 -11.82
C ILE A 105 -7.90 -4.47 -12.58
N ILE A 106 -6.76 -4.25 -11.91
CA ILE A 106 -5.45 -4.27 -12.57
C ILE A 106 -5.02 -5.67 -13.02
N SER A 107 -5.53 -6.72 -12.34
CA SER A 107 -5.24 -8.10 -12.73
C SER A 107 -5.77 -8.43 -14.12
N GLY A 108 -6.85 -7.78 -14.56
CA GLY A 108 -7.38 -7.94 -15.90
C GLY A 108 -6.41 -7.48 -16.97
N ASP A 109 -5.78 -6.32 -16.78
CA ASP A 109 -4.81 -5.76 -17.72
C ASP A 109 -3.55 -6.62 -17.75
N PHE A 110 -3.03 -7.01 -16.61
CA PHE A 110 -1.87 -7.91 -16.52
C PHE A 110 -2.13 -9.28 -17.14
N LEU A 111 -3.28 -9.90 -16.88
CA LEU A 111 -3.64 -11.19 -17.48
C LEU A 111 -3.88 -11.05 -18.97
N SER A 112 -4.47 -9.94 -19.43
CA SER A 112 -4.63 -9.64 -20.86
C SER A 112 -3.28 -9.57 -21.58
N ASN A 113 -2.30 -8.86 -21.00
CA ASN A 113 -0.94 -8.77 -21.57
C ASN A 113 -0.26 -10.13 -21.71
N VAL A 114 -0.55 -11.08 -20.81
CA VAL A 114 0.07 -12.41 -20.83
C VAL A 114 -0.71 -13.43 -21.66
N LEU A 115 -2.03 -13.44 -21.56
CA LEU A 115 -2.88 -14.51 -22.05
C LEU A 115 -3.60 -14.19 -23.38
N SER A 116 -3.69 -12.92 -23.79
CA SER A 116 -4.38 -12.55 -25.03
C SER A 116 -3.87 -13.24 -26.31
N PRO A 117 -2.58 -13.64 -26.42
CA PRO A 117 -2.13 -14.41 -27.58
C PRO A 117 -2.75 -15.82 -27.67
N PHE A 118 -3.24 -16.37 -26.55
CA PHE A 118 -3.81 -17.71 -26.45
C PHE A 118 -5.35 -17.69 -26.34
N PHE A 119 -5.89 -16.68 -25.68
CA PHE A 119 -7.32 -16.56 -25.40
C PHE A 119 -7.79 -15.12 -25.68
N TYR A 120 -8.69 -14.94 -26.64
CA TYR A 120 -9.23 -13.64 -27.02
C TYR A 120 -10.37 -13.22 -26.06
N LEU A 121 -9.99 -12.84 -24.82
CA LEU A 121 -10.93 -12.34 -23.81
C LEU A 121 -10.66 -10.85 -23.54
N SER A 122 -11.70 -10.13 -23.08
CA SER A 122 -11.52 -8.76 -22.62
C SER A 122 -10.78 -8.71 -21.28
N SER A 123 -10.09 -7.58 -20.97
CA SER A 123 -9.47 -7.34 -19.66
C SER A 123 -10.48 -7.55 -18.52
N THR A 124 -11.73 -7.07 -18.69
CA THR A 124 -12.81 -7.30 -17.73
C THR A 124 -13.10 -8.78 -17.46
N ALA A 125 -13.07 -9.63 -18.52
CA ALA A 125 -13.30 -11.07 -18.34
C ALA A 125 -12.15 -11.72 -17.56
N TYR A 126 -10.91 -11.31 -17.80
CA TYR A 126 -9.76 -11.74 -17.02
C TYR A 126 -9.84 -11.29 -15.54
N SER A 127 -10.36 -10.06 -15.29
CA SER A 127 -10.61 -9.59 -13.92
C SER A 127 -11.62 -10.47 -13.17
N TYR A 128 -12.72 -10.86 -13.82
CA TYR A 128 -13.69 -11.80 -13.21
C TYR A 128 -13.08 -13.17 -12.94
N PHE A 129 -12.28 -13.69 -13.88
CA PHE A 129 -11.58 -14.97 -13.71
C PHE A 129 -10.61 -14.92 -12.51
N PHE A 130 -9.80 -13.87 -12.41
CA PHE A 130 -8.92 -13.63 -11.28
C PHE A 130 -9.70 -13.58 -9.96
N ALA A 131 -10.73 -12.73 -9.88
CA ALA A 131 -11.54 -12.57 -8.68
C ALA A 131 -12.18 -13.89 -8.22
N PHE A 132 -12.72 -14.67 -9.17
CA PHE A 132 -13.33 -15.97 -8.86
C PHE A 132 -12.32 -16.97 -8.30
N ILE A 133 -11.17 -17.14 -8.97
CA ILE A 133 -10.13 -18.09 -8.53
C ILE A 133 -9.61 -17.70 -7.15
N LEU A 134 -9.24 -16.43 -6.93
CA LEU A 134 -8.64 -16.02 -5.67
C LEU A 134 -9.67 -16.01 -4.53
N SER A 135 -10.93 -15.68 -4.80
CA SER A 135 -12.00 -15.82 -3.81
C SER A 135 -12.20 -17.27 -3.39
N PHE A 136 -12.13 -18.22 -4.33
CA PHE A 136 -12.18 -19.64 -4.02
C PHE A 136 -10.95 -20.11 -3.23
N LEU A 137 -9.75 -19.68 -3.62
CA LEU A 137 -8.52 -19.98 -2.88
C LEU A 137 -8.56 -19.43 -1.44
N LEU A 138 -9.17 -18.27 -1.23
CA LEU A 138 -9.35 -17.69 0.10
C LEU A 138 -10.17 -18.62 1.03
N LEU A 139 -11.17 -19.34 0.50
CA LEU A 139 -11.91 -20.35 1.26
C LEU A 139 -11.03 -21.48 1.82
N THR A 140 -9.97 -21.84 1.11
CA THR A 140 -9.08 -22.96 1.52
C THR A 140 -8.19 -22.59 2.71
N GLY A 141 -8.06 -21.28 3.03
CA GLY A 141 -7.31 -20.81 4.20
C GLY A 141 -5.79 -20.97 4.06
N LEU A 142 -5.22 -20.45 3.00
CA LEU A 142 -3.76 -20.51 2.74
C LEU A 142 -2.97 -19.77 3.85
N LYS A 143 -2.26 -20.55 4.69
CA LYS A 143 -1.52 -20.05 5.87
C LYS A 143 -0.05 -19.65 5.61
N ARG A 144 0.47 -19.70 4.38
CA ARG A 144 1.92 -19.55 4.09
C ARG A 144 2.24 -18.44 3.09
N VAL A 145 1.67 -17.26 3.26
CA VAL A 145 1.87 -16.17 2.29
C VAL A 145 3.13 -15.33 2.59
N SER A 146 3.58 -15.25 3.86
CA SER A 146 4.68 -14.37 4.26
C SER A 146 6.05 -14.67 3.62
N ALA A 147 6.38 -15.95 3.37
CA ALA A 147 7.62 -16.30 2.68
C ALA A 147 7.58 -15.92 1.19
N VAL A 148 6.40 -16.02 0.59
CA VAL A 148 6.17 -15.63 -0.80
C VAL A 148 6.30 -14.13 -0.97
N GLU A 149 5.79 -13.32 -0.02
CA GLU A 149 5.94 -11.86 -0.06
C GLU A 149 7.38 -11.38 -0.05
N PHE A 150 8.24 -12.01 0.76
CA PHE A 150 9.66 -11.66 0.77
C PHE A 150 10.29 -11.88 -0.61
N VAL A 151 10.00 -13.02 -1.24
CA VAL A 151 10.48 -13.33 -2.60
C VAL A 151 9.93 -12.34 -3.62
N LEU A 152 8.63 -12.01 -3.53
CA LEU A 152 8.00 -11.03 -4.43
C LEU A 152 8.57 -9.61 -4.24
N THR A 153 8.91 -9.23 -3.01
CA THR A 153 9.58 -7.94 -2.76
C THR A 153 10.94 -7.87 -3.44
N LEU A 154 11.75 -8.94 -3.36
CA LEU A 154 13.03 -9.00 -4.07
C LEU A 154 12.85 -8.99 -5.58
N LEU A 155 11.85 -9.72 -6.08
CA LEU A 155 11.51 -9.74 -7.50
C LEU A 155 11.03 -8.36 -7.98
N PHE A 156 10.26 -7.63 -7.17
CA PHE A 156 9.86 -6.26 -7.48
C PHE A 156 11.07 -5.34 -7.62
N ILE A 157 12.00 -5.38 -6.65
CA ILE A 157 13.24 -4.60 -6.74
C ILE A 157 13.98 -4.92 -8.04
N PHE A 158 14.10 -6.21 -8.37
CA PHE A 158 14.73 -6.66 -9.61
C PHE A 158 14.02 -6.10 -10.85
N ILE A 159 12.69 -6.13 -10.88
CA ILE A 159 11.91 -5.60 -12.02
C ILE A 159 12.06 -4.09 -12.16
N VAL A 160 12.03 -3.33 -11.06
CA VAL A 160 12.27 -1.87 -11.10
C VAL A 160 13.65 -1.58 -11.67
N LEU A 161 14.67 -2.32 -11.24
CA LEU A 161 16.03 -2.17 -11.77
C LEU A 161 16.15 -2.62 -13.23
N MET A 162 15.42 -3.67 -13.61
CA MET A 162 15.36 -4.14 -15.01
C MET A 162 14.68 -3.10 -15.91
N VAL A 163 13.52 -2.57 -15.51
CA VAL A 163 12.81 -1.52 -16.26
C VAL A 163 13.69 -0.27 -16.39
N PHE A 164 14.38 0.11 -15.32
CA PHE A 164 15.36 1.22 -15.36
C PHE A 164 16.51 0.93 -16.33
N GLY A 165 17.12 -0.25 -16.24
CA GLY A 165 18.26 -0.62 -17.08
C GLY A 165 17.92 -0.66 -18.57
N PHE A 166 16.76 -1.16 -18.95
CA PHE A 166 16.29 -1.17 -20.35
C PHE A 166 15.70 0.17 -20.79
N GLY A 167 15.10 0.91 -19.87
CA GLY A 167 14.45 2.20 -20.15
C GLY A 167 15.42 3.36 -20.28
N ILE A 168 16.58 3.31 -19.62
CA ILE A 168 17.49 4.47 -19.48
C ILE A 168 17.91 5.09 -20.83
N THR A 169 18.05 4.27 -21.87
CA THR A 169 18.41 4.74 -23.23
C THR A 169 17.24 5.36 -23.98
N ASN A 170 16.01 5.15 -23.53
CA ASN A 170 14.77 5.63 -24.13
C ASN A 170 14.15 6.79 -23.34
N ILE A 171 14.79 7.27 -22.27
CA ILE A 171 14.30 8.39 -21.48
C ILE A 171 14.37 9.68 -22.31
N ASN A 172 13.20 10.33 -22.45
CA ASN A 172 13.09 11.68 -22.97
C ASN A 172 12.84 12.64 -21.79
N LEU A 173 13.82 13.52 -21.52
CA LEU A 173 13.73 14.47 -20.41
C LEU A 173 12.60 15.51 -20.59
N GLU A 174 12.09 15.73 -21.80
CA GLU A 174 10.93 16.61 -22.04
C GLU A 174 9.66 16.04 -21.38
N ASN A 175 9.52 14.71 -21.33
CA ASN A 175 8.40 14.05 -20.64
C ASN A 175 8.34 14.38 -19.14
N LEU A 176 9.46 14.76 -18.54
CA LEU A 176 9.56 15.07 -17.10
C LEU A 176 9.28 16.54 -16.79
N LYS A 177 9.19 17.40 -17.81
CA LYS A 177 9.00 18.86 -17.63
C LYS A 177 7.53 19.27 -17.64
N THR A 178 6.63 18.39 -18.03
CA THR A 178 5.19 18.68 -18.09
C THR A 178 4.66 18.99 -16.69
N ILE A 179 3.75 19.97 -16.60
CA ILE A 179 3.00 20.31 -15.38
C ILE A 179 1.54 20.47 -15.78
N ASN A 180 0.66 19.73 -15.11
CA ASN A 180 -0.78 19.84 -15.29
C ASN A 180 -1.47 20.05 -13.94
N LEU A 181 -1.89 21.29 -13.69
CA LEU A 181 -2.51 21.67 -12.43
C LEU A 181 -3.94 21.13 -12.27
N GLU A 182 -4.58 20.63 -13.32
CA GLU A 182 -5.89 19.97 -13.22
C GLU A 182 -5.80 18.70 -12.35
N PHE A 183 -4.68 17.96 -12.46
CA PHE A 183 -4.46 16.72 -11.73
C PHE A 183 -3.46 16.86 -10.56
N TRP A 184 -3.15 18.10 -10.13
CA TRP A 184 -2.09 18.35 -9.14
C TRP A 184 -2.22 17.54 -7.85
N PHE A 185 -3.44 17.23 -7.42
CA PHE A 185 -3.70 16.54 -6.16
C PHE A 185 -3.78 15.00 -6.31
N LEU A 186 -3.86 14.47 -7.54
CA LEU A 186 -3.93 13.04 -7.81
C LEU A 186 -2.80 12.24 -7.14
N PRO A 187 -1.51 12.69 -7.17
CA PRO A 187 -0.43 11.97 -6.52
C PRO A 187 -0.59 11.81 -5.02
N TYR A 188 -1.30 12.72 -4.33
CA TYR A 188 -1.49 12.64 -2.87
C TYR A 188 -2.18 11.33 -2.46
N GLY A 189 -3.33 11.02 -3.02
CA GLY A 189 -4.09 9.83 -2.67
C GLY A 189 -3.38 8.55 -3.11
N VAL A 190 -2.87 8.53 -4.35
CA VAL A 190 -2.13 7.38 -4.89
C VAL A 190 -0.90 7.06 -4.02
N LEU A 191 -0.13 8.06 -3.62
CA LEU A 191 1.06 7.86 -2.79
C LEU A 191 0.73 7.50 -1.34
N LEU A 192 -0.31 8.07 -0.73
CA LEU A 192 -0.76 7.63 0.60
C LEU A 192 -1.16 6.15 0.58
N PHE A 193 -1.86 5.71 -0.48
CA PHE A 193 -2.20 4.31 -0.67
C PHE A 193 -0.95 3.45 -0.87
N ALA A 194 -0.02 3.88 -1.72
CA ALA A 194 1.21 3.15 -2.03
C ALA A 194 2.15 3.03 -0.80
N PHE A 195 2.21 4.05 0.06
CA PHE A 195 3.00 4.02 1.30
C PHE A 195 2.28 3.38 2.50
N ALA A 196 1.11 2.78 2.33
CA ALA A 196 0.34 2.19 3.43
C ALA A 196 1.01 0.95 4.02
N GLY A 197 1.87 1.13 5.01
CA GLY A 197 2.67 0.08 5.65
C GLY A 197 2.40 -0.10 7.16
N MET A 198 1.48 0.68 7.76
CA MET A 198 1.26 0.72 9.21
C MET A 198 0.85 -0.63 9.81
N SER A 199 0.13 -1.47 9.06
CA SER A 199 -0.32 -2.79 9.52
C SER A 199 0.84 -3.76 9.81
N SER A 200 2.01 -3.54 9.23
CA SER A 200 3.20 -4.36 9.46
C SER A 200 3.93 -4.05 10.76
N ILE A 201 3.68 -2.89 11.39
CA ILE A 201 4.47 -2.44 12.56
C ILE A 201 4.33 -3.37 13.78
N PRO A 202 3.14 -3.88 14.14
CA PRO A 202 3.03 -4.89 15.19
C PRO A 202 3.79 -6.18 14.87
N ILE A 203 3.86 -6.58 13.59
CA ILE A 203 4.61 -7.74 13.11
C ILE A 203 6.12 -7.47 13.21
N GLN A 204 6.58 -6.27 12.81
CA GLN A 204 7.98 -5.86 12.94
C GLN A 204 8.46 -5.95 14.41
N ARG A 205 7.63 -5.50 15.38
CA ARG A 205 7.95 -5.65 16.80
C ARG A 205 8.16 -7.11 17.20
N GLU A 206 7.31 -8.02 16.70
CA GLU A 206 7.48 -9.45 16.98
C GLU A 206 8.74 -10.04 16.38
N ILE A 207 9.05 -9.71 15.13
CA ILE A 207 10.29 -10.13 14.47
C ILE A 207 11.51 -9.60 15.24
N LEU A 208 11.43 -8.36 15.74
CA LEU A 208 12.49 -7.69 16.50
C LEU A 208 12.51 -8.03 17.99
N ARG A 209 11.80 -9.07 18.43
CA ARG A 209 11.74 -9.45 19.86
C ARG A 209 13.14 -9.64 20.46
N GLY A 210 13.44 -8.87 21.51
CA GLY A 210 14.76 -8.78 22.14
C GLY A 210 15.73 -7.79 21.47
N ALA A 211 15.30 -7.11 20.41
CA ALA A 211 16.04 -6.04 19.71
C ALA A 211 15.10 -4.90 19.28
N GLU A 212 14.03 -4.66 20.06
CA GLU A 212 12.94 -3.70 19.75
C GLU A 212 13.44 -2.27 19.57
N ARG A 213 14.61 -1.93 20.16
CA ARG A 213 15.32 -0.66 19.92
C ARG A 213 15.60 -0.38 18.43
N LYS A 214 15.63 -1.44 17.58
CA LYS A 214 15.86 -1.32 16.15
C LYS A 214 14.59 -0.99 15.35
N LEU A 215 13.39 -1.01 15.98
CA LEU A 215 12.10 -0.81 15.29
C LEU A 215 12.06 0.54 14.56
N LYS A 216 12.45 1.64 15.19
CA LYS A 216 12.52 2.97 14.56
C LYS A 216 13.39 2.97 13.31
N LYS A 217 14.58 2.35 13.37
CA LYS A 217 15.49 2.24 12.22
C LYS A 217 14.90 1.38 11.11
N SER A 218 14.23 0.28 11.47
CA SER A 218 13.57 -0.61 10.50
C SER A 218 12.47 0.13 9.73
N ILE A 219 11.63 0.91 10.41
CA ILE A 219 10.61 1.76 9.79
C ILE A 219 11.26 2.79 8.86
N LEU A 220 12.29 3.50 9.33
CA LEU A 220 13.00 4.51 8.55
C LEU A 220 13.55 3.93 7.24
N TRP A 221 14.29 2.83 7.33
CA TRP A 221 14.88 2.19 6.14
C TRP A 221 13.84 1.64 5.19
N ALA A 222 12.72 1.11 5.70
CA ALA A 222 11.63 0.63 4.85
C ALA A 222 11.02 1.77 4.03
N VAL A 223 10.66 2.89 4.67
CA VAL A 223 10.06 4.04 3.98
C VAL A 223 11.04 4.68 2.99
N LEU A 224 12.32 4.83 3.37
CA LEU A 224 13.35 5.38 2.47
C LEU A 224 13.57 4.49 1.24
N LEU A 225 13.71 3.17 1.44
CA LEU A 225 13.91 2.23 0.34
C LEU A 225 12.73 2.25 -0.63
N VAL A 226 11.50 2.22 -0.11
CA VAL A 226 10.29 2.28 -0.93
C VAL A 226 10.19 3.61 -1.67
N GLY A 227 10.47 4.74 -1.01
CA GLY A 227 10.50 6.07 -1.65
C GLY A 227 11.50 6.15 -2.80
N ILE A 228 12.70 5.59 -2.63
CA ILE A 228 13.74 5.51 -3.68
C ILE A 228 13.23 4.64 -4.84
N LEU A 229 12.67 3.46 -4.55
CA LEU A 229 12.14 2.56 -5.58
C LEU A 229 11.01 3.21 -6.38
N TYR A 230 10.08 3.90 -5.71
CA TYR A 230 8.99 4.62 -6.37
C TYR A 230 9.51 5.76 -7.23
N THR A 231 10.54 6.48 -6.76
CA THR A 231 11.19 7.54 -7.54
C THR A 231 11.83 6.98 -8.82
N ILE A 232 12.63 5.90 -8.69
CA ILE A 232 13.30 5.27 -9.84
C ILE A 232 12.26 4.75 -10.83
N PHE A 233 11.21 4.09 -10.33
CA PHE A 233 10.16 3.52 -11.16
C PHE A 233 9.38 4.61 -11.90
N ALA A 234 8.92 5.64 -11.19
CA ALA A 234 8.18 6.75 -11.80
C ALA A 234 9.05 7.54 -12.79
N PHE A 235 10.32 7.82 -12.43
CA PHE A 235 11.28 8.51 -13.31
C PHE A 235 11.47 7.75 -14.63
N THR A 236 11.64 6.43 -14.54
CA THR A 236 11.87 5.61 -15.74
C THR A 236 10.60 5.53 -16.59
N VAL A 237 9.47 5.15 -15.97
CA VAL A 237 8.22 4.95 -16.73
C VAL A 237 7.76 6.25 -17.38
N VAL A 238 7.69 7.36 -16.61
CA VAL A 238 7.28 8.66 -17.16
C VAL A 238 8.30 9.18 -18.17
N GLY A 239 9.59 9.04 -17.90
CA GLY A 239 10.65 9.45 -18.82
C GLY A 239 10.57 8.74 -20.16
N VAL A 240 10.19 7.45 -20.17
CA VAL A 240 10.05 6.64 -21.38
C VAL A 240 8.72 6.89 -22.09
N SER A 241 7.60 6.80 -21.39
CA SER A 241 6.25 6.79 -21.99
C SER A 241 5.53 8.15 -21.98
N GLY A 242 5.98 9.13 -21.15
CA GLY A 242 5.36 10.46 -21.13
C GLY A 242 3.85 10.42 -20.90
N ASP A 243 3.09 11.14 -21.74
CA ASP A 243 1.64 11.27 -21.65
C ASP A 243 0.87 9.97 -21.91
N ILE A 244 1.48 8.98 -22.58
CA ILE A 244 0.89 7.67 -22.84
C ILE A 244 1.15 6.65 -21.72
N THR A 245 1.69 7.11 -20.57
CA THR A 245 1.84 6.27 -19.39
C THR A 245 0.51 5.63 -19.01
N SER A 246 0.46 4.29 -18.98
CA SER A 246 -0.75 3.54 -18.64
C SER A 246 -1.02 3.52 -17.14
N PRO A 247 -2.31 3.37 -16.70
CA PRO A 247 -2.65 3.27 -15.27
C PRO A 247 -1.94 2.15 -14.51
N ASP A 248 -1.57 1.07 -15.20
CA ASP A 248 -0.81 -0.07 -14.68
C ASP A 248 0.71 0.10 -14.79
N ALA A 249 1.18 1.24 -15.31
CA ALA A 249 2.58 1.62 -15.52
C ALA A 249 3.38 0.68 -16.46
N VAL A 250 2.85 -0.46 -16.83
CA VAL A 250 3.57 -1.51 -17.58
C VAL A 250 3.15 -1.55 -19.03
N THR A 251 1.84 -1.52 -19.29
CA THR A 251 1.29 -1.64 -20.66
C THR A 251 1.77 -0.51 -21.57
N GLY A 252 1.87 0.73 -21.07
CA GLY A 252 2.37 1.88 -21.81
C GLY A 252 3.84 1.80 -22.23
N LEU A 253 4.61 0.85 -21.68
CA LEU A 253 6.01 0.62 -22.07
C LEU A 253 6.16 -0.26 -23.32
N PHE A 254 5.05 -0.83 -23.84
CA PHE A 254 5.09 -1.79 -24.95
C PHE A 254 5.77 -1.21 -26.21
N GLU A 255 5.44 0.02 -26.58
CA GLU A 255 5.98 0.68 -27.78
C GLU A 255 7.49 0.96 -27.70
N PHE A 256 8.02 1.12 -26.48
CA PHE A 256 9.41 1.52 -26.24
C PHE A 256 10.32 0.35 -25.87
N LEU A 257 9.85 -0.56 -25.03
CA LEU A 257 10.66 -1.64 -24.45
C LEU A 257 10.30 -3.03 -25.01
N GLY A 258 9.24 -3.10 -25.82
CA GLY A 258 8.77 -4.30 -26.48
C GLY A 258 8.02 -5.28 -25.58
N ASN A 259 7.40 -6.28 -26.21
CA ASN A 259 6.47 -7.20 -25.56
C ASN A 259 7.07 -8.03 -24.41
N LYS A 260 8.33 -8.40 -24.50
CA LYS A 260 8.97 -9.27 -23.48
C LYS A 260 8.97 -8.63 -22.09
N ILE A 261 9.27 -7.32 -22.01
CA ILE A 261 9.33 -6.58 -20.75
C ILE A 261 7.92 -6.40 -20.17
N VAL A 262 6.95 -6.09 -21.02
CA VAL A 262 5.54 -5.97 -20.62
C VAL A 262 5.01 -7.29 -20.08
N VAL A 263 5.25 -8.40 -20.76
CA VAL A 263 4.84 -9.73 -20.31
C VAL A 263 5.49 -10.13 -18.98
N LEU A 264 6.80 -9.91 -18.82
CA LEU A 264 7.50 -10.17 -17.56
C LEU A 264 6.97 -9.32 -16.41
N GLY A 265 6.77 -8.02 -16.65
CA GLY A 265 6.19 -7.10 -15.69
C GLY A 265 4.74 -7.48 -15.30
N SER A 266 3.95 -7.92 -16.29
CA SER A 266 2.56 -8.35 -16.08
C SER A 266 2.48 -9.69 -15.31
N ILE A 267 3.35 -10.67 -15.60
CA ILE A 267 3.44 -11.91 -14.80
C ILE A 267 3.74 -11.59 -13.35
N PHE A 268 4.73 -10.73 -13.11
CA PHE A 268 5.02 -10.26 -11.76
C PHE A 268 3.81 -9.56 -11.15
N GLY A 269 3.16 -8.66 -11.89
CA GLY A 269 1.96 -7.95 -11.45
C GLY A 269 0.87 -8.91 -10.98
N VAL A 270 0.55 -9.94 -11.78
CA VAL A 270 -0.45 -10.98 -11.41
C VAL A 270 -0.07 -11.68 -10.10
N LEU A 271 1.21 -12.06 -9.94
CA LEU A 271 1.68 -12.74 -8.72
C LEU A 271 1.60 -11.81 -7.50
N ALA A 272 2.06 -10.57 -7.65
CA ALA A 272 2.06 -9.57 -6.57
C ALA A 272 0.64 -9.23 -6.11
N VAL A 273 -0.27 -8.91 -7.05
CA VAL A 273 -1.66 -8.58 -6.69
C VAL A 273 -2.41 -9.80 -6.18
N GLY A 274 -2.10 -11.00 -6.69
CA GLY A 274 -2.71 -12.26 -6.25
C GLY A 274 -2.38 -12.60 -4.80
N THR A 275 -1.11 -12.52 -4.42
CA THR A 275 -0.69 -12.77 -3.03
C THR A 275 -1.22 -11.69 -2.08
N SER A 276 -1.20 -10.43 -2.49
CA SER A 276 -1.73 -9.32 -1.70
C SER A 276 -3.25 -9.43 -1.51
N PHE A 277 -4.01 -9.87 -2.55
CA PHE A 277 -5.44 -10.16 -2.44
C PHE A 277 -5.73 -11.22 -1.39
N LEU A 278 -4.99 -12.34 -1.42
CA LEU A 278 -5.15 -13.42 -0.45
C LEU A 278 -4.79 -12.99 0.96
N MET A 279 -3.77 -12.17 1.15
CA MET A 279 -3.36 -11.67 2.46
C MET A 279 -4.36 -10.73 3.08
N LEU A 280 -4.73 -9.66 2.36
CA LEU A 280 -5.71 -8.70 2.87
C LEU A 280 -7.08 -9.34 3.05
N GLY A 281 -7.49 -10.21 2.12
CA GLY A 281 -8.72 -10.99 2.24
C GLY A 281 -8.69 -11.91 3.47
N SER A 282 -7.58 -12.61 3.72
CA SER A 282 -7.43 -13.46 4.91
C SER A 282 -7.48 -12.64 6.20
N ALA A 283 -6.80 -11.49 6.22
CA ALA A 283 -6.81 -10.61 7.39
C ALA A 283 -8.22 -10.10 7.71
N LEU A 284 -8.99 -9.71 6.70
CA LEU A 284 -10.36 -9.24 6.88
C LEU A 284 -11.32 -10.38 7.27
N ASP A 285 -11.17 -11.57 6.66
CA ASP A 285 -11.91 -12.76 7.03
C ASP A 285 -11.66 -13.15 8.51
N GLU A 286 -10.41 -13.07 8.96
CA GLU A 286 -10.05 -13.30 10.37
C GLU A 286 -10.69 -12.29 11.31
N VAL A 287 -10.73 -11.00 10.96
CA VAL A 287 -11.42 -9.97 11.75
C VAL A 287 -12.90 -10.33 11.91
N PHE A 288 -13.59 -10.66 10.82
CA PHE A 288 -15.00 -11.02 10.89
C PHE A 288 -15.26 -12.29 11.73
N ARG A 289 -14.36 -13.27 11.66
CA ARG A 289 -14.51 -14.52 12.45
C ARG A 289 -14.18 -14.35 13.92
N TRP A 290 -13.08 -13.68 14.22
CA TRP A 290 -12.57 -13.64 15.61
C TRP A 290 -13.13 -12.48 16.40
N ASP A 291 -13.27 -11.30 15.79
CA ASP A 291 -13.75 -10.11 16.50
C ASP A 291 -15.29 -10.03 16.52
N TYR A 292 -15.95 -10.56 15.47
CA TYR A 292 -17.41 -10.53 15.34
C TYR A 292 -18.09 -11.91 15.47
N GLY A 293 -17.34 -12.99 15.63
CA GLY A 293 -17.87 -14.34 15.84
C GLY A 293 -18.62 -14.94 14.65
N LEU A 294 -18.39 -14.45 13.43
CA LEU A 294 -19.09 -14.94 12.26
C LEU A 294 -18.63 -16.35 11.85
N LYS A 295 -19.56 -17.17 11.33
CA LYS A 295 -19.22 -18.46 10.73
C LYS A 295 -18.39 -18.27 9.47
N LYS A 296 -17.46 -19.20 9.19
CA LYS A 296 -16.51 -19.14 8.08
C LYS A 296 -17.13 -18.75 6.72
N GLY A 297 -18.30 -19.29 6.38
CA GLY A 297 -18.96 -19.00 5.11
C GLY A 297 -19.45 -17.54 5.01
N TRP A 298 -20.04 -17.01 6.09
CA TRP A 298 -20.52 -15.62 6.15
C TRP A 298 -19.35 -14.62 6.19
N SER A 299 -18.30 -14.93 6.93
CA SER A 299 -17.09 -14.13 7.00
C SER A 299 -16.43 -14.01 5.61
N TRP A 300 -16.24 -15.15 4.94
CA TRP A 300 -15.71 -15.19 3.58
C TRP A 300 -16.59 -14.39 2.61
N LEU A 301 -17.93 -14.58 2.66
CA LEU A 301 -18.85 -13.86 1.78
C LEU A 301 -18.75 -12.34 1.98
N LEU A 302 -18.72 -11.88 3.23
CA LEU A 302 -18.55 -10.45 3.54
C LEU A 302 -17.18 -9.92 3.12
N THR A 303 -16.16 -10.77 3.05
CA THR A 303 -14.84 -10.36 2.59
C THR A 303 -14.78 -10.19 1.08
N VAL A 304 -15.32 -11.14 0.31
CA VAL A 304 -15.13 -11.14 -1.15
C VAL A 304 -16.26 -10.48 -1.93
N LEU A 305 -17.49 -10.52 -1.41
CA LEU A 305 -18.67 -10.02 -2.14
C LEU A 305 -18.64 -8.49 -2.34
N PRO A 306 -18.33 -7.63 -1.36
CA PRO A 306 -18.35 -6.19 -1.57
C PRO A 306 -17.40 -5.71 -2.68
N PRO A 307 -16.10 -6.04 -2.70
CA PRO A 307 -15.22 -5.62 -3.81
C PRO A 307 -15.66 -6.21 -5.16
N PHE A 308 -16.19 -7.44 -5.19
CA PHE A 308 -16.72 -8.03 -6.41
C PHE A 308 -17.97 -7.28 -6.92
N LEU A 309 -18.91 -6.92 -6.04
CA LEU A 309 -20.08 -6.13 -6.40
C LEU A 309 -19.70 -4.73 -6.89
N LEU A 310 -18.75 -4.07 -6.24
CA LEU A 310 -18.25 -2.76 -6.68
C LEU A 310 -17.68 -2.84 -8.11
N PHE A 311 -16.93 -3.88 -8.42
CA PHE A 311 -16.45 -4.13 -9.79
C PHE A 311 -17.60 -4.43 -10.76
N PHE A 312 -18.58 -5.21 -10.33
CA PHE A 312 -19.73 -5.60 -11.15
C PHE A 312 -20.60 -4.39 -11.53
N ILE A 313 -20.87 -3.47 -10.60
CA ILE A 313 -21.66 -2.25 -10.85
C ILE A 313 -20.91 -1.17 -11.62
N GLY A 314 -19.63 -1.41 -11.99
CA GLY A 314 -18.91 -0.56 -12.93
C GLY A 314 -17.80 0.30 -12.32
N LEU A 315 -17.42 0.14 -11.06
CA LEU A 315 -16.22 0.77 -10.47
C LEU A 315 -14.98 0.06 -11.00
N ARG A 316 -14.45 0.55 -12.14
CA ARG A 316 -13.38 -0.12 -12.90
C ARG A 316 -12.18 0.78 -13.17
N THR A 317 -12.15 1.97 -12.61
CA THR A 317 -11.03 2.90 -12.76
C THR A 317 -10.04 2.66 -11.62
N PHE A 318 -8.93 1.98 -11.93
CA PHE A 318 -7.91 1.60 -10.96
C PHE A 318 -7.37 2.80 -10.17
N ILE A 319 -7.00 3.88 -10.87
CA ILE A 319 -6.41 5.07 -10.28
C ILE A 319 -7.38 5.77 -9.32
N ASP A 320 -8.66 5.89 -9.69
CA ASP A 320 -9.66 6.53 -8.84
C ASP A 320 -9.87 5.74 -7.54
N VAL A 321 -9.94 4.41 -7.65
CA VAL A 321 -10.09 3.53 -6.47
C VAL A 321 -8.93 3.70 -5.49
N ILE A 322 -7.67 3.66 -5.96
CA ILE A 322 -6.52 3.79 -5.06
C ILE A 322 -6.33 5.23 -4.56
N SER A 323 -6.66 6.25 -5.36
CA SER A 323 -6.59 7.65 -4.95
C SER A 323 -7.63 7.96 -3.86
N LEU A 324 -8.88 7.52 -4.05
CA LEU A 324 -9.94 7.65 -3.04
C LEU A 324 -9.60 6.88 -1.75
N ALA A 325 -9.14 5.63 -1.89
CA ALA A 325 -8.75 4.81 -0.74
C ALA A 325 -7.60 5.46 0.05
N GLY A 326 -6.60 5.98 -0.64
CA GLY A 326 -5.47 6.66 -0.02
C GLY A 326 -5.90 7.94 0.71
N SER A 327 -6.62 8.81 0.03
CA SER A 327 -7.03 10.09 0.60
C SER A 327 -8.04 9.95 1.74
N LEU A 328 -9.09 9.11 1.58
CA LEU A 328 -10.16 8.97 2.57
C LEU A 328 -9.82 7.94 3.64
N ALA A 329 -9.63 6.67 3.25
CA ALA A 329 -9.50 5.60 4.22
C ALA A 329 -8.12 5.62 4.91
N ILE A 330 -7.02 5.66 4.13
CA ILE A 330 -5.66 5.71 4.69
C ILE A 330 -5.42 7.04 5.40
N GLY A 331 -5.86 8.17 4.83
CA GLY A 331 -5.79 9.48 5.48
C GLY A 331 -6.49 9.50 6.84
N LEU A 332 -7.69 8.91 6.94
CA LEU A 332 -8.42 8.79 8.20
C LEU A 332 -7.71 7.88 9.21
N ILE A 333 -7.19 6.74 8.75
CA ILE A 333 -6.39 5.84 9.61
C ILE A 333 -5.18 6.59 10.17
N MET A 334 -4.43 7.29 9.33
CA MET A 334 -3.24 8.06 9.76
C MET A 334 -3.60 9.17 10.74
N LEU A 335 -4.71 9.88 10.51
CA LEU A 335 -5.23 10.89 11.43
C LEU A 335 -5.54 10.30 12.81
N ILE A 336 -6.23 9.15 12.85
CA ILE A 336 -6.55 8.47 14.12
C ILE A 336 -5.27 7.99 14.82
N LEU A 337 -4.25 7.54 14.06
CA LEU A 337 -2.96 7.15 14.63
C LEU A 337 -2.22 8.33 15.29
N VAL A 338 -2.32 9.55 14.75
CA VAL A 338 -1.79 10.76 15.41
C VAL A 338 -2.46 10.98 16.77
N PHE A 339 -3.79 10.83 16.85
CA PHE A 339 -4.51 10.93 18.13
C PHE A 339 -4.18 9.77 19.08
N THR A 340 -4.06 8.56 18.55
CA THR A 340 -3.66 7.38 19.34
C THR A 340 -2.28 7.56 19.96
N TYR A 341 -1.33 8.13 19.20
CA TYR A 341 0.01 8.46 19.70
C TYR A 341 -0.03 9.47 20.85
N THR A 342 -0.79 10.56 20.71
CA THR A 342 -0.90 11.56 21.77
C THR A 342 -1.50 10.99 23.05
N ALA A 343 -2.51 10.12 22.94
CA ALA A 343 -3.10 9.43 24.08
C ALA A 343 -2.16 8.40 24.71
N ALA A 344 -1.39 7.67 23.90
CA ALA A 344 -0.44 6.67 24.39
C ALA A 344 0.74 7.26 25.17
N LYS A 345 1.08 8.53 24.94
CA LYS A 345 2.09 9.24 25.75
C LYS A 345 1.74 9.30 27.24
N SER A 346 0.46 9.43 27.57
CA SER A 346 -0.03 9.53 28.95
C SER A 346 -0.58 8.22 29.51
N LYS A 347 -1.12 7.34 28.63
CA LYS A 347 -1.83 6.11 29.03
C LYS A 347 -1.00 4.83 28.80
N GLY A 348 0.23 4.93 28.30
CA GLY A 348 1.05 3.76 27.96
C GLY A 348 1.37 2.89 29.18
N GLU A 349 1.32 1.57 29.00
CA GLU A 349 1.52 0.57 30.07
C GLU A 349 3.00 0.30 30.40
N ARG A 350 3.91 0.66 29.50
CA ARG A 350 5.35 0.39 29.65
C ARG A 350 6.21 1.51 29.05
N THR A 351 7.48 1.57 29.47
CA THR A 351 8.49 2.44 28.85
C THR A 351 8.90 1.87 27.49
N PRO A 352 8.76 2.63 26.41
CA PRO A 352 9.14 2.17 25.07
C PRO A 352 10.66 2.24 24.87
N GLU A 353 11.21 1.41 23.97
CA GLU A 353 12.63 1.37 23.62
C GLU A 353 13.10 2.61 22.82
N TYR A 354 12.17 3.40 22.31
CA TYR A 354 12.40 4.76 21.84
C TYR A 354 11.17 5.63 22.12
N SER A 355 11.41 6.91 22.32
CA SER A 355 10.36 7.93 22.47
C SER A 355 10.64 9.07 21.49
N LEU A 356 9.59 9.58 20.86
CA LEU A 356 9.65 10.71 19.96
C LEU A 356 9.23 11.97 20.70
N ASP A 357 9.96 13.06 20.48
CA ASP A 357 9.61 14.37 21.02
C ASP A 357 9.15 15.28 19.88
N ILE A 358 7.90 15.02 19.43
CA ILE A 358 7.31 15.72 18.30
C ILE A 358 6.59 16.97 18.81
N PRO A 359 6.99 18.16 18.34
CA PRO A 359 6.31 19.40 18.70
C PRO A 359 4.82 19.37 18.33
N LYS A 360 3.99 19.96 19.19
CA LYS A 360 2.52 19.97 18.98
C LYS A 360 2.13 20.58 17.64
N PHE A 361 2.86 21.61 17.17
CA PHE A 361 2.56 22.23 15.90
C PHE A 361 2.70 21.26 14.72
N VAL A 362 3.70 20.34 14.76
CA VAL A 362 3.87 19.29 13.73
C VAL A 362 2.69 18.32 13.77
N LEU A 363 2.24 17.91 14.96
CA LEU A 363 1.08 17.02 15.09
C LEU A 363 -0.19 17.68 14.52
N TYR A 364 -0.43 18.97 14.84
CA TYR A 364 -1.58 19.70 14.30
C TYR A 364 -1.48 19.94 12.79
N SER A 365 -0.29 20.28 12.28
CA SER A 365 -0.07 20.43 10.84
C SER A 365 -0.33 19.14 10.08
N MET A 366 0.12 18.00 10.59
CA MET A 366 -0.15 16.69 9.99
C MET A 366 -1.64 16.35 10.03
N ALA A 367 -2.30 16.55 11.18
CA ALA A 367 -3.74 16.32 11.29
C ALA A 367 -4.51 17.20 10.30
N LEU A 368 -4.13 18.48 10.17
CA LEU A 368 -4.73 19.42 9.19
C LEU A 368 -4.52 18.94 7.75
N LEU A 369 -3.33 18.46 7.39
CA LEU A 369 -3.05 17.94 6.04
C LEU A 369 -3.91 16.72 5.72
N PHE A 370 -4.09 15.77 6.66
CA PHE A 370 -4.98 14.64 6.45
C PHE A 370 -6.44 15.08 6.31
N VAL A 371 -6.91 15.99 7.16
CA VAL A 371 -8.28 16.53 7.06
C VAL A 371 -8.46 17.29 5.75
N ALA A 372 -7.49 18.12 5.35
CA ALA A 372 -7.54 18.84 4.08
C ALA A 372 -7.59 17.90 2.88
N GLY A 373 -6.80 16.80 2.91
CA GLY A 373 -6.84 15.77 1.88
C GLY A 373 -8.20 15.07 1.78
N ILE A 374 -8.79 14.72 2.92
CA ILE A 374 -10.14 14.11 2.99
C ILE A 374 -11.20 15.10 2.44
N VAL A 375 -11.17 16.35 2.91
CA VAL A 375 -12.12 17.38 2.48
C VAL A 375 -11.99 17.68 0.98
N TYR A 376 -10.74 17.83 0.48
CA TYR A 376 -10.51 18.08 -0.93
C TYR A 376 -11.16 17.01 -1.82
N VAL A 377 -10.95 15.75 -1.49
CA VAL A 377 -11.51 14.63 -2.29
C VAL A 377 -13.04 14.55 -2.19
N LEU A 378 -13.63 14.90 -1.04
CA LEU A 378 -15.09 14.84 -0.87
C LEU A 378 -15.83 15.98 -1.60
N PHE A 379 -15.20 17.14 -1.80
CA PHE A 379 -15.88 18.33 -2.33
C PHE A 379 -15.37 18.80 -3.69
N VAL A 380 -14.21 18.33 -4.16
CA VAL A 380 -13.60 18.78 -5.42
C VAL A 380 -13.58 17.65 -6.46
N HIS A 381 -13.69 16.42 -6.03
CA HIS A 381 -13.82 15.21 -6.86
C HIS A 381 -15.23 14.70 -6.77
#